data_40daeb0344fdda190021271eb85e4b88
#
_entry.id   40daeb0344fdda190021271eb85e4b88
#
_cell.length_a   1.000
_cell.length_b   1.000
_cell.length_c   1.000
_cell.angle_alpha   90.00
_cell.angle_beta   90.00
_cell.angle_gamma   90.00
#
_symmetry.space_group_name_H-M   'P 1'
#
loop_
_entity.id
_entity.type
_entity.pdbx_description
1 polymer ?
#
loop_
_entity_poly.entity_id
_entity_poly.type
_entity_poly.pdbx_seq_one_letter_code
_entity_poly.pdbx_strand_id
1 'polypeptide(L)'
;MDGMDKPKTELAYRIPAAKITKKNMHDIDDNEIQGLDTTIDWKNTEENSYDGEKLLFLAHDESAKWVKPNNILNNWRVTKTCLRLGSKIIGKCMMGSTSNALSKGGENYKKLYEDSRVSTRNANGQTKSGLYSLFIPMEWNMEGFIDIYGMPVFRKPMEKVRGVDGLWITNGAIDYWEAEVESLKNDPDALNEFYRQFPRTESHAFRDESKSSLFNLTKIYQQIDYNDSLIEQHYLTRGSFHWKDGIKDTKVIWTPDPRGRFLVSWLPAQRLQNRYSERGGVRYPANEHIGSFGCDSYDISAVVDGRGSNGALHGMTKFHMDDAPTNEFFLEYVARPQTAEIFFEEVLMACVFYGMPILIENNKPRLLYHFKNRGYRGFCLSRPDKHSSKLSKTERELGGIPNSSEDVRQSHASAIEAYIEKYVGYDSTGEYRDSDQIGNMPFTRTLNDWARFNYDDRTKFDASISSGLAIMANQKHLYVPEKKESKISIKFARYSNKGHNSELIQ
;
A
#
# COMPACT_ATOMS: atom_id res chain seq x y z
N MET A 1 18.63 35.14 24.53
CA MET A 1 19.42 33.91 24.90
C MET A 1 20.90 34.32 24.98
N ASP A 2 21.18 35.27 25.83
CA ASP A 2 22.54 35.76 25.99
C ASP A 2 23.28 34.82 26.95
N GLY A 3 24.19 34.02 26.43
CA GLY A 3 24.99 33.12 27.23
C GLY A 3 25.33 31.76 26.54
N MET A 4 24.91 31.62 25.29
CA MET A 4 25.24 30.39 24.52
C MET A 4 26.52 30.54 23.72
N ASP A 5 27.56 31.08 24.30
CA ASP A 5 28.82 31.35 23.60
C ASP A 5 29.65 30.12 23.20
N LYS A 6 29.24 28.92 23.58
CA LYS A 6 30.00 27.69 23.24
C LYS A 6 29.06 26.55 22.93
N PRO A 7 28.96 26.12 21.69
CA PRO A 7 28.25 24.91 21.35
C PRO A 7 28.94 23.73 22.02
N LYS A 8 28.29 23.14 23.00
CA LYS A 8 28.65 21.86 23.60
C LYS A 8 27.78 20.78 23.03
N THR A 9 28.20 19.55 23.07
CA THR A 9 27.40 18.38 22.72
C THR A 9 26.14 18.23 23.58
N GLU A 10 26.09 18.95 24.70
CA GLU A 10 24.96 19.02 25.60
C GLU A 10 24.84 20.45 26.10
N LEU A 11 23.62 21.03 26.01
CA LEU A 11 23.30 22.34 26.53
C LEU A 11 22.14 22.21 27.52
N ALA A 12 22.38 22.56 28.77
CA ALA A 12 21.34 22.67 29.79
C ALA A 12 21.13 24.15 30.14
N TYR A 13 19.88 24.62 30.02
CA TYR A 13 19.50 25.98 30.36
C TYR A 13 18.42 25.96 31.44
N ARG A 14 18.72 26.47 32.61
CA ARG A 14 17.81 26.56 33.72
C ARG A 14 17.23 27.96 33.82
N ILE A 15 15.91 28.08 33.67
CA ILE A 15 15.18 29.33 33.78
C ILE A 15 14.29 29.26 35.02
N PRO A 16 14.61 29.96 36.12
CA PRO A 16 13.64 30.16 37.20
C PRO A 16 12.42 30.92 36.66
N ALA A 17 11.21 30.50 37.06
CA ALA A 17 9.97 31.15 36.61
C ALA A 17 9.93 32.66 36.92
N ALA A 18 10.58 33.08 37.98
CA ALA A 18 10.74 34.47 38.33
C ALA A 18 11.44 35.30 37.26
N LYS A 19 12.31 34.69 36.44
CA LYS A 19 12.98 35.39 35.31
C LYS A 19 12.06 35.63 34.11
N ILE A 20 10.90 34.96 34.05
CA ILE A 20 9.94 35.11 32.95
C ILE A 20 8.89 36.20 33.26
N THR A 21 8.73 36.58 34.52
CA THR A 21 7.77 37.60 34.92
C THR A 21 8.34 39.00 34.80
N LYS A 22 7.61 39.93 34.14
CA LYS A 22 8.01 41.35 33.92
C LYS A 22 8.45 42.06 35.19
N LYS A 23 8.09 41.59 36.34
CA LYS A 23 8.36 42.23 37.63
C LYS A 23 9.79 42.05 38.13
N ASN A 24 10.54 41.08 37.58
CA ASN A 24 11.81 40.63 38.16
C ASN A 24 13.06 40.91 37.33
N MET A 25 12.92 41.70 36.23
CA MET A 25 14.09 41.98 35.39
C MET A 25 15.08 43.00 35.98
N HIS A 26 14.72 43.72 37.01
CA HIS A 26 15.55 44.81 37.58
C HIS A 26 15.86 44.72 39.09
N ASP A 27 15.16 43.91 39.89
CA ASP A 27 15.32 43.80 41.31
C ASP A 27 15.53 42.37 41.77
N ILE A 28 16.68 41.78 41.42
CA ILE A 28 16.99 40.40 41.81
C ILE A 28 18.07 40.44 42.88
N ASP A 29 17.64 40.44 44.16
CA ASP A 29 18.46 39.87 45.22
C ASP A 29 18.48 38.33 45.04
N ASP A 30 19.68 37.73 44.93
CA ASP A 30 19.87 36.31 44.59
C ASP A 30 19.19 35.34 45.56
N ASN A 31 18.67 35.81 46.69
CA ASN A 31 18.03 35.02 47.74
C ASN A 31 16.49 34.93 47.64
N GLU A 32 15.83 35.61 46.70
CA GLU A 32 14.36 35.63 46.59
C GLU A 32 13.80 35.08 45.27
N ILE A 33 14.58 34.43 44.48
CA ILE A 33 14.13 33.89 43.18
C ILE A 33 13.28 32.62 43.41
N GLN A 34 11.98 32.78 43.59
CA GLN A 34 11.01 31.71 43.48
C GLN A 34 10.74 31.41 42.02
N GLY A 35 11.45 30.41 41.49
CA GLY A 35 11.26 29.94 40.13
C GLY A 35 10.57 28.57 40.09
N LEU A 36 10.03 28.19 38.92
CA LEU A 36 9.53 26.84 38.65
C LEU A 36 10.67 25.83 38.44
N ASP A 37 11.92 26.29 38.53
CA ASP A 37 13.14 25.49 38.30
C ASP A 37 13.08 24.66 37.00
N THR A 38 12.58 25.29 35.92
CA THR A 38 12.43 24.66 34.61
C THR A 38 13.79 24.55 33.96
N THR A 39 14.13 23.35 33.54
CA THR A 39 15.33 23.06 32.73
C THR A 39 14.90 22.83 31.27
N ILE A 40 15.56 23.53 30.36
CA ILE A 40 15.50 23.26 28.92
C ILE A 40 16.91 22.83 28.51
N ASP A 41 17.03 21.65 27.94
CA ASP A 41 18.30 21.12 27.44
C ASP A 41 18.13 20.47 26.08
N TRP A 42 19.23 20.13 25.45
CA TRP A 42 19.25 19.38 24.21
C TRP A 42 20.37 18.34 24.25
N LYS A 43 20.18 17.24 23.54
CA LYS A 43 21.18 16.20 23.38
C LYS A 43 21.36 15.83 21.92
N ASN A 44 22.53 15.33 21.59
CA ASN A 44 22.80 14.76 20.28
C ASN A 44 21.85 13.58 20.01
N THR A 45 21.56 13.36 18.73
CA THR A 45 20.72 12.26 18.27
C THR A 45 21.41 10.92 18.46
N GLU A 46 21.02 10.19 19.49
CA GLU A 46 21.48 8.82 19.79
C GLU A 46 20.28 7.96 20.21
N GLU A 47 20.40 6.63 20.08
CA GLU A 47 19.29 5.73 20.43
C GLU A 47 18.85 5.86 21.90
N ASN A 48 19.78 6.13 22.80
CA ASN A 48 19.56 6.19 24.25
C ASN A 48 19.56 7.61 24.82
N SER A 49 19.43 8.63 23.97
CA SER A 49 19.32 10.01 24.45
C SER A 49 18.15 10.14 25.44
N TYR A 50 18.41 10.79 26.59
CA TYR A 50 17.46 10.95 27.70
C TYR A 50 17.02 9.66 28.43
N ASP A 51 17.67 8.53 28.21
CA ASP A 51 17.34 7.31 28.96
C ASP A 51 17.48 7.52 30.45
N GLY A 52 16.45 7.07 31.20
CA GLY A 52 16.38 7.25 32.67
C GLY A 52 15.87 8.60 33.15
N GLU A 53 15.76 9.62 32.30
CA GLU A 53 15.26 10.93 32.67
C GLU A 53 13.72 11.01 32.68
N LYS A 54 13.16 12.05 33.32
CA LYS A 54 11.74 12.35 33.29
C LYS A 54 11.50 13.70 32.66
N LEU A 55 10.75 13.69 31.55
CA LEU A 55 10.55 14.85 30.70
C LEU A 55 9.06 15.23 30.69
N LEU A 56 8.78 16.53 30.79
CA LEU A 56 7.44 17.09 30.61
C LEU A 56 7.15 17.38 29.14
N PHE A 57 8.19 17.69 28.36
CA PHE A 57 8.10 17.91 26.93
C PHE A 57 9.35 17.42 26.23
N LEU A 58 9.18 16.71 25.12
CA LEU A 58 10.26 16.24 24.25
C LEU A 58 9.97 16.68 22.83
N ALA A 59 10.91 17.38 22.21
CA ALA A 59 10.87 17.72 20.80
C ALA A 59 11.93 16.93 20.04
N HIS A 60 11.53 16.23 18.99
CA HIS A 60 12.44 15.65 18.00
C HIS A 60 12.39 16.52 16.75
N ASP A 61 13.55 17.04 16.38
CA ASP A 61 13.71 17.84 15.19
C ASP A 61 14.29 17.01 14.05
N GLU A 62 13.80 17.21 12.84
CA GLU A 62 14.22 16.54 11.59
C GLU A 62 14.37 15.02 11.71
N SER A 63 13.46 14.38 12.45
CA SER A 63 13.59 12.95 12.82
C SER A 63 13.47 11.99 11.63
N ALA A 64 12.92 12.41 10.49
CA ALA A 64 12.94 11.65 9.24
C ALA A 64 14.31 11.66 8.56
N LYS A 65 15.19 12.59 8.92
CA LYS A 65 16.54 12.73 8.34
C LYS A 65 17.63 12.03 9.17
N TRP A 66 17.26 11.34 10.23
CA TRP A 66 18.22 10.61 11.06
C TRP A 66 18.79 9.41 10.31
N VAL A 67 20.11 9.46 10.05
CA VAL A 67 20.84 8.42 9.32
C VAL A 67 21.44 7.39 10.27
N LYS A 68 21.72 6.21 9.75
CA LYS A 68 22.39 5.14 10.51
C LYS A 68 23.69 5.66 11.19
N PRO A 69 24.00 5.22 12.42
CA PRO A 69 23.34 4.12 13.14
C PRO A 69 22.02 4.51 13.81
N ASN A 70 21.67 5.79 13.89
CA ASN A 70 20.50 6.29 14.60
C ASN A 70 19.19 5.85 13.94
N ASN A 71 18.24 5.42 14.76
CA ASN A 71 16.94 4.93 14.32
C ASN A 71 15.84 5.51 15.19
N ILE A 72 14.94 6.29 14.58
CA ILE A 72 13.83 6.94 15.29
C ILE A 72 12.89 5.92 15.98
N LEU A 73 12.72 4.72 15.44
CA LEU A 73 11.90 3.69 16.06
C LEU A 73 12.50 3.18 17.37
N ASN A 74 13.82 2.98 17.38
CA ASN A 74 14.53 2.54 18.57
C ASN A 74 14.59 3.67 19.62
N ASN A 75 14.96 4.87 19.20
CA ASN A 75 14.97 6.05 20.07
C ASN A 75 13.58 6.28 20.69
N TRP A 76 12.50 6.19 19.91
CA TRP A 76 11.13 6.35 20.44
C TRP A 76 10.77 5.29 21.49
N ARG A 77 11.22 4.06 21.35
CA ARG A 77 11.00 3.01 22.37
C ARG A 77 11.58 3.41 23.72
N VAL A 78 12.76 4.02 23.73
CA VAL A 78 13.45 4.51 24.93
C VAL A 78 12.78 5.79 25.43
N THR A 79 12.72 6.84 24.62
CA THR A 79 12.27 8.18 25.01
C THR A 79 10.79 8.23 25.41
N LYS A 80 9.96 7.35 24.87
CA LYS A 80 8.57 7.19 25.30
C LYS A 80 8.43 6.88 26.80
N THR A 81 9.41 6.20 27.39
CA THR A 81 9.41 5.88 28.84
C THR A 81 9.74 7.10 29.69
N CYS A 82 10.51 8.04 29.14
CA CYS A 82 10.88 9.28 29.81
C CYS A 82 9.68 10.21 30.04
N LEU A 83 8.63 10.06 29.23
CA LEU A 83 7.38 10.84 29.33
C LEU A 83 6.36 10.23 30.31
N ARG A 84 6.77 9.21 31.06
CA ARG A 84 5.88 8.47 31.97
C ARG A 84 6.44 8.39 33.40
N LEU A 85 5.53 8.40 34.35
CA LEU A 85 5.78 8.05 35.74
C LEU A 85 4.96 6.79 36.04
N GLY A 86 5.59 5.63 35.95
CA GLY A 86 4.90 4.35 36.00
C GLY A 86 3.89 4.21 34.86
N SER A 87 2.63 3.97 35.16
CA SER A 87 1.54 3.87 34.19
C SER A 87 1.01 5.23 33.71
N LYS A 88 1.30 6.31 34.42
CA LYS A 88 0.76 7.65 34.14
C LYS A 88 1.64 8.38 33.14
N ILE A 89 1.03 8.91 32.09
CA ILE A 89 1.69 9.81 31.13
C ILE A 89 1.76 11.19 31.77
N ILE A 90 2.97 11.74 31.90
CA ILE A 90 3.23 13.05 32.51
C ILE A 90 3.73 14.06 31.48
N GLY A 91 4.38 13.60 30.42
CA GLY A 91 4.96 14.44 29.39
C GLY A 91 4.31 14.28 28.02
N LYS A 92 4.64 15.20 27.11
CA LYS A 92 4.20 15.22 25.73
C LYS A 92 5.39 15.16 24.79
N CYS A 93 5.18 14.65 23.58
CA CYS A 93 6.20 14.63 22.52
C CYS A 93 5.67 15.30 21.26
N MET A 94 6.53 16.06 20.61
CA MET A 94 6.34 16.60 19.27
C MET A 94 7.49 16.12 18.39
N MET A 95 7.18 15.61 17.20
CA MET A 95 8.16 15.21 16.20
C MET A 95 7.83 15.98 14.92
N GLY A 96 8.73 16.88 14.51
CA GLY A 96 8.63 17.61 13.25
C GLY A 96 9.70 17.18 12.29
N SER A 97 9.36 17.00 11.01
CA SER A 97 10.33 16.74 9.95
C SER A 97 9.74 16.93 8.58
N THR A 98 10.56 17.36 7.63
CA THR A 98 10.35 17.05 6.22
C THR A 98 10.86 15.61 5.98
N SER A 99 10.27 14.91 5.01
CA SER A 99 10.66 13.54 4.74
C SER A 99 12.02 13.45 4.04
N ASN A 100 12.76 12.40 4.30
CA ASN A 100 13.94 12.02 3.55
C ASN A 100 13.61 10.85 2.61
N ALA A 101 14.50 10.59 1.63
CA ALA A 101 14.41 9.38 0.84
C ALA A 101 14.31 8.14 1.75
N LEU A 102 13.47 7.18 1.37
CA LEU A 102 13.16 6.03 2.23
C LEU A 102 14.42 5.24 2.58
N SER A 103 15.33 5.07 1.63
CA SER A 103 16.63 4.41 1.82
C SER A 103 17.58 5.13 2.79
N LYS A 104 17.39 6.43 3.00
CA LYS A 104 18.23 7.31 3.83
C LYS A 104 17.65 7.59 5.22
N GLY A 105 16.77 6.72 5.74
CA GLY A 105 16.16 6.85 7.06
C GLY A 105 14.67 7.18 7.05
N GLY A 106 14.13 7.68 5.92
CA GLY A 106 12.72 7.99 5.76
C GLY A 106 11.78 6.80 5.97
N GLU A 107 12.24 5.56 5.72
CA GLU A 107 11.44 4.35 5.94
C GLU A 107 11.05 4.17 7.41
N ASN A 108 11.98 4.39 8.34
CA ASN A 108 11.70 4.27 9.77
C ASN A 108 10.72 5.34 10.25
N TYR A 109 10.85 6.56 9.74
CA TYR A 109 9.93 7.64 10.05
C TYR A 109 8.54 7.39 9.44
N LYS A 110 8.45 6.96 8.18
CA LYS A 110 7.20 6.55 7.53
C LYS A 110 6.49 5.48 8.36
N LYS A 111 7.20 4.46 8.83
CA LYS A 111 6.64 3.42 9.68
C LYS A 111 6.10 3.96 10.99
N LEU A 112 6.84 4.87 11.65
CA LEU A 112 6.38 5.52 12.87
C LEU A 112 5.13 6.38 12.61
N TYR A 113 5.11 7.10 11.50
CA TYR A 113 3.98 7.90 11.05
C TYR A 113 2.73 7.04 10.80
N GLU A 114 2.86 5.91 10.10
CA GLU A 114 1.77 4.96 9.86
C GLU A 114 1.26 4.31 11.15
N ASP A 115 2.16 3.94 12.08
CA ASP A 115 1.82 3.41 13.41
C ASP A 115 1.15 4.48 14.31
N SER A 116 1.14 5.74 13.88
CA SER A 116 0.56 6.90 14.58
C SER A 116 -0.78 7.37 13.99
N ARG A 117 -1.30 6.70 12.96
CA ARG A 117 -2.56 7.10 12.30
C ARG A 117 -3.74 7.05 13.23
N VAL A 118 -4.47 8.16 13.30
CA VAL A 118 -5.68 8.31 14.12
C VAL A 118 -6.79 7.32 13.73
N SER A 119 -6.86 6.96 12.43
CA SER A 119 -7.82 6.00 11.90
C SER A 119 -7.61 4.57 12.40
N THR A 120 -6.40 4.23 12.89
CA THR A 120 -6.04 2.87 13.36
C THR A 120 -6.02 2.75 14.89
N ARG A 121 -6.70 3.67 15.61
CA ARG A 121 -6.77 3.62 17.07
C ARG A 121 -7.46 2.34 17.57
N ASN A 122 -6.95 1.82 18.69
CA ASN A 122 -7.58 0.71 19.40
C ASN A 122 -8.86 1.16 20.13
N ALA A 123 -9.55 0.23 20.79
CA ALA A 123 -10.76 0.52 21.55
C ALA A 123 -10.57 1.56 22.68
N ASN A 124 -9.34 1.72 23.18
CA ASN A 124 -8.98 2.71 24.20
C ASN A 124 -8.57 4.06 23.59
N GLY A 125 -8.73 4.26 22.30
CA GLY A 125 -8.38 5.49 21.60
C GLY A 125 -6.87 5.70 21.35
N GLN A 126 -6.03 4.69 21.58
CA GLN A 126 -4.59 4.78 21.44
C GLN A 126 -4.13 4.25 20.09
N THR A 127 -3.20 4.95 19.45
CA THR A 127 -2.47 4.46 18.29
C THR A 127 -1.40 3.44 18.70
N LYS A 128 -0.86 2.70 17.76
CA LYS A 128 0.15 1.69 18.02
C LYS A 128 1.46 2.29 18.55
N SER A 129 1.86 3.45 18.07
CA SER A 129 3.04 4.19 18.57
C SER A 129 2.78 4.91 19.89
N GLY A 130 1.53 5.34 20.14
CA GLY A 130 1.12 6.27 21.19
C GLY A 130 1.24 7.74 20.79
N LEU A 131 1.68 8.04 19.55
CA LEU A 131 1.67 9.35 18.92
C LEU A 131 0.45 9.48 18.00
N TYR A 132 0.19 10.69 17.55
CA TYR A 132 -0.85 10.99 16.55
C TYR A 132 -0.19 11.67 15.34
N SER A 133 -0.34 11.07 14.15
CA SER A 133 0.20 11.65 12.93
C SER A 133 -0.61 12.87 12.50
N LEU A 134 0.09 13.92 12.09
CA LEU A 134 -0.45 15.12 11.46
C LEU A 134 0.36 15.40 10.20
N PHE A 135 -0.32 15.54 9.06
CA PHE A 135 0.27 16.01 7.84
C PHE A 135 -0.14 17.46 7.62
N ILE A 136 0.82 18.31 7.32
CA ILE A 136 0.60 19.72 6.97
C ILE A 136 1.05 19.90 5.52
N PRO A 137 0.11 20.11 4.57
CA PRO A 137 0.47 20.41 3.19
C PRO A 137 1.31 21.69 3.09
N MET A 138 2.22 21.72 2.14
CA MET A 138 3.19 22.81 1.98
C MET A 138 2.51 24.18 1.82
N GLU A 139 1.38 24.25 1.15
CA GLU A 139 0.66 25.50 0.89
C GLU A 139 0.17 26.21 2.15
N TRP A 140 0.13 25.53 3.30
CA TRP A 140 -0.30 26.13 4.57
C TRP A 140 0.77 26.95 5.25
N ASN A 141 2.04 26.70 4.98
CA ASN A 141 3.14 27.39 5.69
C ASN A 141 4.32 27.76 4.78
N MET A 142 4.12 27.79 3.47
CA MET A 142 5.19 28.11 2.53
C MET A 142 5.62 29.56 2.69
N GLU A 143 6.91 29.78 2.97
CA GLU A 143 7.50 31.10 3.10
C GLU A 143 7.27 31.90 1.82
N GLY A 144 7.02 33.24 2.00
CA GLY A 144 6.70 34.14 0.90
C GLY A 144 5.25 34.14 0.44
N PHE A 145 4.41 33.21 0.95
CA PHE A 145 2.98 33.10 0.62
C PHE A 145 2.08 33.21 1.86
N ILE A 146 2.58 33.79 2.95
CA ILE A 146 1.82 34.05 4.17
C ILE A 146 1.60 35.54 4.31
N ASP A 147 0.35 35.95 4.48
CA ASP A 147 0.00 37.37 4.62
C ASP A 147 0.35 37.93 6.01
N ILE A 148 0.23 39.25 6.17
CA ILE A 148 0.52 39.95 7.44
C ILE A 148 -0.34 39.49 8.62
N TYR A 149 -1.43 38.77 8.36
CA TYR A 149 -2.33 38.21 9.38
C TYR A 149 -2.00 36.75 9.70
N GLY A 150 -0.96 36.20 9.04
CA GLY A 150 -0.57 34.78 9.19
C GLY A 150 -1.41 33.81 8.39
N MET A 151 -2.20 34.29 7.41
CA MET A 151 -3.03 33.44 6.56
C MET A 151 -2.30 33.04 5.28
N PRO A 152 -2.37 31.77 4.85
CA PRO A 152 -1.75 31.33 3.61
C PRO A 152 -2.49 31.84 2.37
N VAL A 153 -1.76 32.27 1.36
CA VAL A 153 -2.27 32.65 0.05
C VAL A 153 -2.12 31.47 -0.90
N PHE A 154 -3.17 30.69 -1.07
CA PHE A 154 -3.12 29.43 -1.83
C PHE A 154 -3.04 29.64 -3.35
N ARG A 155 -3.86 30.55 -3.88
CA ARG A 155 -3.96 30.88 -5.30
C ARG A 155 -3.69 32.36 -5.52
N LYS A 156 -3.41 32.71 -6.77
CA LYS A 156 -3.18 34.10 -7.16
C LYS A 156 -4.29 35.01 -6.63
N PRO A 157 -3.99 35.99 -5.77
CA PRO A 157 -4.99 36.88 -5.21
C PRO A 157 -5.49 37.86 -6.27
N MET A 158 -6.74 38.31 -6.17
CA MET A 158 -7.32 39.33 -7.07
C MET A 158 -6.57 40.65 -6.95
N GLU A 159 -6.19 41.02 -5.72
CA GLU A 159 -5.38 42.21 -5.42
C GLU A 159 -4.09 41.79 -4.71
N LYS A 160 -3.04 42.58 -4.85
CA LYS A 160 -1.77 42.33 -4.16
C LYS A 160 -1.98 42.32 -2.66
N VAL A 161 -1.51 41.25 -2.01
CA VAL A 161 -1.58 41.06 -0.56
C VAL A 161 -0.21 41.32 0.04
N ARG A 162 -0.15 41.95 1.22
CA ARG A 162 1.11 42.19 1.90
C ARG A 162 1.50 40.93 2.70
N GLY A 163 2.70 40.43 2.45
CA GLY A 163 3.25 39.29 3.15
C GLY A 163 3.79 39.65 4.55
N VAL A 164 3.93 38.64 5.40
CA VAL A 164 4.52 38.75 6.75
C VAL A 164 5.97 39.26 6.69
N ASP A 165 6.68 38.98 5.61
CA ASP A 165 8.03 39.47 5.28
C ASP A 165 8.07 40.94 4.82
N GLY A 166 6.90 41.57 4.68
CA GLY A 166 6.75 42.92 4.18
C GLY A 166 6.76 43.05 2.66
N LEU A 167 6.92 41.96 1.91
CA LEU A 167 6.87 41.97 0.45
C LEU A 167 5.42 41.80 -0.05
N TRP A 168 5.22 42.07 -1.35
CA TRP A 168 3.91 41.93 -1.97
C TRP A 168 3.76 40.52 -2.56
N ILE A 169 2.75 39.79 -2.11
CA ILE A 169 2.35 38.51 -2.67
C ILE A 169 1.48 38.77 -3.90
N THR A 170 1.97 38.32 -5.06
CA THR A 170 1.30 38.50 -6.36
C THR A 170 0.89 37.18 -7.01
N ASN A 171 1.29 36.05 -6.42
CA ASN A 171 0.97 34.70 -6.85
C ASN A 171 0.57 33.86 -5.64
N GLY A 172 0.04 32.65 -5.83
CA GLY A 172 -0.32 31.73 -4.75
C GLY A 172 0.71 30.62 -4.56
N ALA A 173 0.75 30.02 -3.37
CA ALA A 173 1.64 28.90 -3.06
C ALA A 173 1.41 27.69 -3.99
N ILE A 174 0.14 27.40 -4.31
CA ILE A 174 -0.22 26.30 -5.20
C ILE A 174 0.17 26.62 -6.65
N ASP A 175 -0.04 27.87 -7.11
CA ASP A 175 0.33 28.25 -8.46
C ASP A 175 1.85 28.21 -8.66
N TYR A 176 2.62 28.61 -7.65
CA TYR A 176 4.07 28.47 -7.64
C TYR A 176 4.46 26.98 -7.74
N TRP A 177 3.86 26.15 -6.89
CA TRP A 177 4.15 24.72 -6.86
C TRP A 177 3.84 24.03 -8.21
N GLU A 178 2.71 24.35 -8.84
CA GLU A 178 2.33 23.82 -10.15
C GLU A 178 3.32 24.23 -11.24
N ALA A 179 3.80 25.48 -11.19
CA ALA A 179 4.81 25.96 -12.13
C ALA A 179 6.17 25.25 -11.96
N GLU A 180 6.60 25.00 -10.71
CA GLU A 180 7.82 24.24 -10.43
C GLU A 180 7.71 22.79 -10.89
N VAL A 181 6.58 22.13 -10.62
CA VAL A 181 6.31 20.76 -11.09
C VAL A 181 6.40 20.69 -12.62
N GLU A 182 5.79 21.63 -13.34
CA GLU A 182 5.85 21.69 -14.80
C GLU A 182 7.29 21.90 -15.30
N SER A 183 8.08 22.71 -14.61
CA SER A 183 9.48 22.95 -14.97
C SER A 183 10.38 21.74 -14.80
N LEU A 184 10.07 20.90 -13.78
CA LEU A 184 10.86 19.72 -13.41
C LEU A 184 10.36 18.42 -14.04
N LYS A 185 9.29 18.44 -14.83
CA LYS A 185 8.64 17.22 -15.37
C LYS A 185 9.57 16.30 -16.15
N ASN A 186 10.62 16.84 -16.78
CA ASN A 186 11.60 16.11 -17.56
C ASN A 186 12.80 15.59 -16.71
N ASP A 187 12.86 15.92 -15.44
CA ASP A 187 13.86 15.45 -14.47
C ASP A 187 13.17 14.74 -13.30
N PRO A 188 12.96 13.42 -13.38
CA PRO A 188 12.26 12.67 -12.35
C PRO A 188 12.92 12.72 -10.98
N ASP A 189 14.24 12.82 -10.90
CA ASP A 189 14.97 12.88 -9.63
C ASP A 189 14.75 14.22 -8.95
N ALA A 190 14.92 15.32 -9.68
CA ALA A 190 14.66 16.66 -9.18
C ALA A 190 13.16 16.85 -8.82
N LEU A 191 12.25 16.31 -9.62
CA LEU A 191 10.82 16.35 -9.34
C LEU A 191 10.46 15.58 -8.07
N ASN A 192 10.99 14.38 -7.86
CA ASN A 192 10.76 13.61 -6.65
C ASN A 192 11.36 14.27 -5.40
N GLU A 193 12.53 14.91 -5.53
CA GLU A 193 13.11 15.71 -4.45
C GLU A 193 12.21 16.90 -4.11
N PHE A 194 11.74 17.64 -5.10
CA PHE A 194 10.81 18.75 -4.93
C PHE A 194 9.53 18.33 -4.21
N TYR A 195 8.92 17.21 -4.61
CA TYR A 195 7.74 16.67 -3.94
C TYR A 195 8.00 16.31 -2.46
N ARG A 196 9.17 15.77 -2.12
CA ARG A 196 9.55 15.49 -0.73
C ARG A 196 9.74 16.75 0.12
N GLN A 197 10.31 17.79 -0.47
CA GLN A 197 10.57 19.06 0.23
C GLN A 197 9.30 19.90 0.37
N PHE A 198 8.44 19.87 -0.65
CA PHE A 198 7.20 20.67 -0.73
C PHE A 198 5.98 19.77 -0.98
N PRO A 199 5.65 18.87 -0.03
CA PRO A 199 4.60 17.90 -0.24
C PRO A 199 3.22 18.54 -0.10
N ARG A 200 2.32 18.26 -1.06
CA ARG A 200 0.90 18.58 -0.97
C ARG A 200 0.05 17.41 -0.48
N THR A 201 0.58 16.19 -0.56
CA THR A 201 -0.04 14.97 -0.06
C THR A 201 0.97 14.14 0.75
N GLU A 202 0.48 13.22 1.57
CA GLU A 202 1.35 12.28 2.27
C GLU A 202 2.19 11.45 1.29
N SER A 203 1.61 11.10 0.13
CA SER A 203 2.30 10.34 -0.92
C SER A 203 3.49 11.12 -1.49
N HIS A 204 3.36 12.43 -1.65
CA HIS A 204 4.48 13.29 -2.05
C HIS A 204 5.62 13.25 -1.02
N ALA A 205 5.28 13.35 0.27
CA ALA A 205 6.27 13.38 1.34
C ALA A 205 7.12 12.09 1.40
N PHE A 206 6.56 10.95 1.01
CA PHE A 206 7.21 9.64 1.14
C PHE A 206 7.65 9.01 -0.18
N ARG A 207 7.95 9.83 -1.21
CA ARG A 207 8.55 9.36 -2.48
C ARG A 207 9.99 8.91 -2.28
N ASP A 208 10.43 7.95 -3.08
CA ASP A 208 11.80 7.44 -3.09
C ASP A 208 12.63 8.04 -4.25
N GLU A 209 13.93 7.76 -4.27
CA GLU A 209 14.82 8.16 -5.37
C GLU A 209 14.67 7.18 -6.55
N SER A 210 14.70 7.68 -7.78
CA SER A 210 14.51 6.87 -8.99
C SER A 210 15.57 5.80 -9.19
N LYS A 211 16.78 6.02 -8.66
CA LYS A 211 17.93 5.11 -8.80
C LYS A 211 17.80 3.79 -8.04
N SER A 212 16.84 3.68 -7.11
CA SER A 212 16.66 2.49 -6.29
C SER A 212 15.58 1.54 -6.81
N SER A 213 14.80 1.95 -7.80
CA SER A 213 13.68 1.17 -8.33
C SER A 213 14.05 0.36 -9.57
N LEU A 214 13.52 -0.85 -9.66
CA LEU A 214 13.57 -1.68 -10.87
C LEU A 214 12.60 -1.19 -11.96
N PHE A 215 11.52 -0.49 -11.56
CA PHE A 215 10.40 -0.11 -12.42
C PHE A 215 10.35 1.40 -12.69
N ASN A 216 9.54 1.81 -13.64
CA ASN A 216 9.35 3.20 -14.03
C ASN A 216 8.62 3.99 -12.95
N LEU A 217 9.38 4.66 -12.08
CA LEU A 217 8.84 5.44 -10.97
C LEU A 217 7.95 6.60 -11.40
N THR A 218 8.24 7.22 -12.54
CA THR A 218 7.43 8.32 -13.04
C THR A 218 5.98 7.88 -13.26
N LYS A 219 5.76 6.75 -13.93
CA LYS A 219 4.42 6.20 -14.14
C LYS A 219 3.74 5.77 -12.84
N ILE A 220 4.50 5.14 -11.94
CA ILE A 220 3.99 4.72 -10.64
C ILE A 220 3.51 5.92 -9.84
N TYR A 221 4.28 6.99 -9.76
CA TYR A 221 3.91 8.18 -9.00
C TYR A 221 2.78 8.97 -9.66
N GLN A 222 2.72 9.04 -10.99
CA GLN A 222 1.58 9.62 -11.70
C GLN A 222 0.29 8.87 -11.36
N GLN A 223 0.34 7.53 -11.28
CA GLN A 223 -0.80 6.72 -10.87
C GLN A 223 -1.19 6.96 -9.41
N ILE A 224 -0.22 7.11 -8.51
CA ILE A 224 -0.49 7.42 -7.11
C ILE A 224 -1.17 8.78 -6.99
N ASP A 225 -0.68 9.81 -7.70
CA ASP A 225 -1.28 11.14 -7.70
C ASP A 225 -2.71 11.12 -8.23
N TYR A 226 -2.96 10.32 -9.27
CA TYR A 226 -4.31 10.12 -9.80
C TYR A 226 -5.21 9.43 -8.78
N ASN A 227 -4.76 8.35 -8.14
CA ASN A 227 -5.51 7.65 -7.11
C ASN A 227 -5.84 8.59 -5.93
N ASP A 228 -4.88 9.41 -5.50
CA ASP A 228 -5.08 10.37 -4.42
C ASP A 228 -6.13 11.42 -4.79
N SER A 229 -6.22 11.83 -6.07
CA SER A 229 -7.27 12.75 -6.55
C SER A 229 -8.68 12.15 -6.53
N LEU A 230 -8.79 10.80 -6.51
CA LEU A 230 -10.06 10.08 -6.47
C LEU A 230 -10.52 9.69 -5.05
N ILE A 231 -9.74 9.96 -4.01
CA ILE A 231 -10.05 9.54 -2.63
C ILE A 231 -11.45 10.01 -2.20
N GLU A 232 -11.82 11.24 -2.52
CA GLU A 232 -13.14 11.81 -2.19
C GLU A 232 -14.29 11.13 -2.93
N GLN A 233 -14.03 10.46 -4.05
CA GLN A 233 -15.05 9.77 -4.85
C GLN A 233 -15.36 8.36 -4.33
N HIS A 234 -14.70 7.91 -3.27
CA HIS A 234 -14.90 6.60 -2.64
C HIS A 234 -14.85 5.41 -3.62
N TYR A 235 -13.96 5.46 -4.60
CA TYR A 235 -13.83 4.42 -5.62
C TYR A 235 -13.36 3.06 -5.08
N LEU A 236 -12.81 3.02 -3.86
CA LEU A 236 -12.44 1.79 -3.16
C LEU A 236 -13.37 1.53 -1.97
N THR A 237 -13.85 0.31 -1.88
CA THR A 237 -14.65 -0.15 -0.74
C THR A 237 -13.86 -1.16 0.09
N ARG A 238 -13.75 -0.90 1.39
CA ARG A 238 -13.18 -1.85 2.34
C ARG A 238 -14.24 -2.80 2.87
N GLY A 239 -13.90 -4.08 3.06
CA GLY A 239 -14.87 -5.04 3.56
C GLY A 239 -14.30 -6.44 3.78
N SER A 240 -15.22 -7.38 3.98
CA SER A 240 -14.94 -8.78 4.28
C SER A 240 -15.87 -9.72 3.52
N PHE A 241 -15.37 -10.90 3.19
CA PHE A 241 -16.17 -12.01 2.66
C PHE A 241 -16.60 -12.94 3.79
N HIS A 242 -17.83 -13.43 3.73
CA HIS A 242 -18.38 -14.37 4.70
C HIS A 242 -19.16 -15.47 4.01
N TRP A 243 -19.07 -16.70 4.51
CA TRP A 243 -19.98 -17.74 4.12
C TRP A 243 -21.41 -17.42 4.55
N LYS A 244 -22.38 -17.63 3.67
CA LYS A 244 -23.81 -17.42 3.98
C LYS A 244 -24.20 -18.23 5.22
N ASP A 245 -24.81 -17.57 6.18
CA ASP A 245 -25.25 -18.15 7.46
C ASP A 245 -24.12 -18.82 8.27
N GLY A 246 -22.86 -18.47 8.00
CA GLY A 246 -21.68 -19.07 8.64
C GLY A 246 -21.37 -20.51 8.20
N ILE A 247 -22.13 -21.06 7.24
CA ILE A 247 -21.98 -22.45 6.78
C ILE A 247 -20.96 -22.48 5.64
N LYS A 248 -19.82 -23.15 5.88
CA LYS A 248 -18.74 -23.31 4.89
C LYS A 248 -19.21 -24.02 3.63
N ASP A 249 -18.58 -23.68 2.51
CA ASP A 249 -18.82 -24.28 1.18
C ASP A 249 -20.23 -24.02 0.61
N THR A 250 -20.90 -22.98 1.11
CA THR A 250 -22.16 -22.46 0.57
C THR A 250 -21.89 -21.26 -0.33
N LYS A 251 -22.75 -20.28 -0.35
CA LYS A 251 -22.54 -19.01 -1.05
C LYS A 251 -21.70 -18.07 -0.19
N VAL A 252 -20.82 -17.31 -0.82
CA VAL A 252 -20.06 -16.23 -0.19
C VAL A 252 -20.79 -14.92 -0.37
N ILE A 253 -20.81 -14.11 0.66
CA ILE A 253 -21.43 -12.78 0.70
C ILE A 253 -20.34 -11.75 0.99
N TRP A 254 -20.36 -10.64 0.24
CA TRP A 254 -19.55 -9.47 0.53
C TRP A 254 -20.28 -8.55 1.50
N THR A 255 -19.56 -8.05 2.51
CA THR A 255 -20.05 -7.07 3.47
C THR A 255 -19.07 -5.92 3.58
N PRO A 256 -19.48 -4.67 3.27
CA PRO A 256 -18.67 -3.50 3.55
C PRO A 256 -18.37 -3.41 5.05
N ASP A 257 -17.10 -3.27 5.40
CA ASP A 257 -16.62 -3.20 6.79
C ASP A 257 -15.36 -2.33 6.84
N PRO A 258 -15.38 -1.19 7.54
CA PRO A 258 -14.20 -0.33 7.69
C PRO A 258 -12.98 -1.03 8.31
N ARG A 259 -13.19 -2.13 9.04
CA ARG A 259 -12.14 -2.96 9.64
C ARG A 259 -11.79 -4.18 8.79
N GLY A 260 -12.48 -4.38 7.67
CA GLY A 260 -12.23 -5.46 6.72
C GLY A 260 -10.81 -5.41 6.17
N ARG A 261 -10.29 -6.56 5.77
CA ARG A 261 -8.92 -6.69 5.24
C ARG A 261 -8.83 -6.55 3.73
N PHE A 262 -9.96 -6.65 3.03
CA PHE A 262 -10.03 -6.49 1.57
C PHE A 262 -10.29 -5.03 1.19
N LEU A 263 -9.62 -4.57 0.13
CA LEU A 263 -9.95 -3.37 -0.62
C LEU A 263 -10.42 -3.80 -2.00
N VAL A 264 -11.54 -3.26 -2.47
CA VAL A 264 -12.18 -3.66 -3.71
C VAL A 264 -12.61 -2.41 -4.49
N SER A 265 -12.24 -2.34 -5.78
CA SER A 265 -12.71 -1.31 -6.72
C SER A 265 -13.92 -1.77 -7.51
N TRP A 266 -14.07 -3.09 -7.73
CA TRP A 266 -15.15 -3.66 -8.51
C TRP A 266 -15.73 -4.92 -7.86
N LEU A 267 -17.05 -5.01 -7.84
CA LEU A 267 -17.80 -6.20 -7.43
C LEU A 267 -18.57 -6.76 -8.63
N PRO A 268 -18.51 -8.07 -8.89
CA PRO A 268 -19.17 -8.68 -10.03
C PRO A 268 -20.70 -8.59 -9.89
N ALA A 269 -21.40 -8.44 -11.01
CA ALA A 269 -22.84 -8.52 -11.06
C ALA A 269 -23.34 -9.83 -10.45
N GLN A 270 -24.54 -9.83 -9.87
CA GLN A 270 -25.10 -10.99 -9.15
C GLN A 270 -25.08 -12.29 -9.98
N ARG A 271 -25.24 -12.18 -11.31
CA ARG A 271 -25.18 -13.31 -12.25
C ARG A 271 -23.80 -13.98 -12.32
N LEU A 272 -22.72 -13.27 -11.95
CA LEU A 272 -21.34 -13.74 -11.99
C LEU A 272 -20.85 -14.20 -10.62
N GLN A 273 -21.56 -13.88 -9.53
CA GLN A 273 -21.16 -14.23 -8.18
C GLN A 273 -21.36 -15.71 -7.88
N ASN A 274 -20.41 -16.29 -7.13
CA ASN A 274 -20.47 -17.68 -6.63
C ASN A 274 -20.64 -18.73 -7.74
N ARG A 275 -20.06 -18.50 -8.91
CA ARG A 275 -20.18 -19.41 -10.05
C ARG A 275 -19.00 -20.39 -10.09
N TYR A 276 -19.31 -21.65 -10.02
CA TYR A 276 -18.37 -22.74 -10.23
C TYR A 276 -19.10 -23.96 -10.84
N SER A 277 -18.36 -24.83 -11.48
CA SER A 277 -18.83 -26.16 -11.92
C SER A 277 -18.20 -27.23 -11.03
N GLU A 278 -18.90 -28.35 -10.83
CA GLU A 278 -18.39 -29.47 -10.04
C GLU A 278 -18.27 -30.71 -10.93
N ARG A 279 -17.09 -31.34 -10.88
CA ARG A 279 -16.80 -32.58 -11.63
C ARG A 279 -15.99 -33.52 -10.73
N GLY A 280 -16.54 -34.73 -10.47
CA GLY A 280 -15.86 -35.73 -9.65
C GLY A 280 -15.50 -35.26 -8.24
N GLY A 281 -16.36 -34.46 -7.60
CA GLY A 281 -16.13 -33.89 -6.26
C GLY A 281 -15.11 -32.75 -6.21
N VAL A 282 -14.67 -32.25 -7.37
CA VAL A 282 -13.78 -31.08 -7.48
C VAL A 282 -14.53 -29.91 -8.11
N ARG A 283 -14.42 -28.74 -7.49
CA ARG A 283 -15.01 -27.49 -7.96
C ARG A 283 -14.03 -26.72 -8.83
N TYR A 284 -14.53 -26.17 -9.95
CA TYR A 284 -13.78 -25.42 -10.94
C TYR A 284 -14.41 -24.01 -11.11
N PRO A 285 -13.62 -22.95 -11.22
CA PRO A 285 -14.13 -21.60 -11.45
C PRO A 285 -14.87 -21.52 -12.77
N ALA A 286 -15.98 -20.76 -12.83
CA ALA A 286 -16.74 -20.58 -14.06
C ALA A 286 -16.40 -19.26 -14.78
N ASN A 287 -15.76 -18.30 -14.11
CA ASN A 287 -15.43 -16.99 -14.63
C ASN A 287 -13.93 -16.84 -14.95
N GLU A 288 -13.25 -17.95 -15.35
CA GLU A 288 -11.83 -17.92 -15.69
C GLU A 288 -11.50 -17.03 -16.89
N HIS A 289 -12.49 -16.73 -17.72
CA HIS A 289 -12.36 -15.82 -18.85
C HIS A 289 -12.35 -14.34 -18.44
N ILE A 290 -12.92 -13.98 -17.27
CA ILE A 290 -12.99 -12.60 -16.79
C ILE A 290 -11.70 -12.17 -16.12
N GLY A 291 -11.08 -13.03 -15.32
CA GLY A 291 -9.88 -12.67 -14.60
C GLY A 291 -9.29 -13.82 -13.77
N SER A 292 -8.29 -13.50 -12.98
CA SER A 292 -7.65 -14.43 -12.05
C SER A 292 -7.07 -13.71 -10.83
N PHE A 293 -6.74 -14.52 -9.83
CA PHE A 293 -6.03 -14.08 -8.64
C PHE A 293 -4.57 -14.50 -8.65
N GLY A 294 -3.71 -13.69 -8.03
CA GLY A 294 -2.35 -14.06 -7.66
C GLY A 294 -2.19 -13.98 -6.14
N CYS A 295 -1.51 -14.95 -5.55
CA CYS A 295 -1.38 -15.03 -4.10
C CYS A 295 0.05 -15.37 -3.66
N ASP A 296 0.57 -14.56 -2.76
CA ASP A 296 1.74 -14.87 -1.93
C ASP A 296 1.25 -15.30 -0.55
N SER A 297 1.55 -16.52 -0.14
CA SER A 297 1.06 -17.12 1.10
C SER A 297 2.17 -17.28 2.13
N TYR A 298 1.77 -17.45 3.40
CA TYR A 298 2.68 -17.82 4.49
C TYR A 298 2.17 -19.08 5.19
N ASP A 299 3.09 -19.93 5.67
CA ASP A 299 2.76 -21.21 6.29
C ASP A 299 2.67 -21.15 7.83
N ILE A 300 3.46 -20.26 8.48
CA ILE A 300 3.61 -20.25 9.93
C ILE A 300 3.01 -18.94 10.48
N SER A 301 2.09 -19.09 11.43
CA SER A 301 1.45 -17.95 12.11
C SER A 301 2.39 -17.27 13.13
N ALA A 302 3.25 -18.06 13.78
CA ALA A 302 4.21 -17.54 14.75
C ALA A 302 5.34 -16.76 14.06
N VAL A 303 5.67 -15.61 14.60
CA VAL A 303 6.72 -14.73 14.13
C VAL A 303 7.73 -14.54 15.24
N VAL A 304 8.99 -14.86 14.95
CA VAL A 304 10.11 -14.48 15.79
C VAL A 304 10.42 -13.01 15.50
N ASP A 305 10.48 -12.15 16.50
CA ASP A 305 10.78 -10.71 16.39
C ASP A 305 9.75 -9.81 15.70
N GLY A 306 8.50 -10.23 15.54
CA GLY A 306 7.45 -9.36 14.98
C GLY A 306 7.63 -8.95 13.50
N ARG A 307 8.53 -9.59 12.74
CA ARG A 307 8.89 -9.31 11.35
C ARG A 307 8.41 -10.39 10.38
N GLY A 308 7.19 -10.87 10.52
CA GLY A 308 6.64 -11.84 9.57
C GLY A 308 6.12 -11.22 8.28
N SER A 309 6.33 -11.89 7.13
CA SER A 309 5.66 -11.55 5.87
C SER A 309 4.16 -11.57 6.03
N ASN A 310 3.45 -10.68 5.33
CA ASN A 310 2.01 -10.73 5.23
C ASN A 310 1.57 -11.84 4.26
N GLY A 311 0.31 -12.23 4.32
CA GLY A 311 -0.32 -12.87 3.19
C GLY A 311 -0.83 -11.78 2.24
N ALA A 312 -0.64 -11.97 0.95
CA ALA A 312 -1.10 -11.04 -0.06
C ALA A 312 -1.88 -11.74 -1.17
N LEU A 313 -3.00 -11.11 -1.57
CA LEU A 313 -3.86 -11.56 -2.66
C LEU A 313 -4.23 -10.37 -3.53
N HIS A 314 -4.06 -10.51 -4.84
CA HIS A 314 -4.53 -9.54 -5.82
C HIS A 314 -5.45 -10.22 -6.82
N GLY A 315 -6.56 -9.55 -7.15
CA GLY A 315 -7.45 -9.94 -8.25
C GLY A 315 -7.26 -8.98 -9.42
N MET A 316 -7.11 -9.54 -10.61
CA MET A 316 -6.93 -8.78 -11.84
C MET A 316 -7.85 -9.32 -12.96
N THR A 317 -8.54 -8.43 -13.66
CA THR A 317 -9.34 -8.79 -14.83
C THR A 317 -8.47 -8.92 -16.09
N LYS A 318 -8.97 -9.69 -17.06
CA LYS A 318 -8.40 -9.83 -18.40
C LYS A 318 -9.09 -8.89 -19.38
N PHE A 319 -8.60 -8.85 -20.60
CA PHE A 319 -9.41 -8.35 -21.72
C PHE A 319 -10.54 -9.34 -22.02
N HIS A 320 -11.80 -8.86 -21.98
CA HIS A 320 -13.00 -9.67 -22.19
C HIS A 320 -14.15 -8.78 -22.69
N MET A 321 -15.29 -9.41 -23.01
CA MET A 321 -16.49 -8.75 -23.55
C MET A 321 -17.62 -8.65 -22.51
N ASP A 322 -17.38 -8.99 -21.24
CA ASP A 322 -18.36 -8.90 -20.16
C ASP A 322 -18.39 -7.50 -19.52
N ASP A 323 -19.44 -7.21 -18.73
CA ASP A 323 -19.59 -5.98 -17.95
C ASP A 323 -18.65 -6.01 -16.72
N ALA A 324 -17.35 -5.90 -16.96
CA ALA A 324 -16.32 -5.85 -15.94
C ALA A 324 -15.18 -4.95 -16.44
N PRO A 325 -14.39 -4.34 -15.54
CA PRO A 325 -13.22 -3.59 -15.96
C PRO A 325 -12.24 -4.50 -16.73
N THR A 326 -11.45 -3.91 -17.64
CA THR A 326 -10.55 -4.65 -18.52
C THR A 326 -9.10 -4.35 -18.15
N ASN A 327 -8.29 -5.40 -17.96
CA ASN A 327 -6.87 -5.32 -17.57
C ASN A 327 -6.64 -4.46 -16.30
N GLU A 328 -7.56 -4.52 -15.34
CA GLU A 328 -7.53 -3.74 -14.12
C GLU A 328 -7.38 -4.63 -12.89
N PHE A 329 -6.65 -4.14 -11.88
CA PHE A 329 -6.66 -4.73 -10.57
C PHE A 329 -7.90 -4.29 -9.81
N PHE A 330 -8.72 -5.24 -9.38
CA PHE A 330 -10.01 -4.97 -8.74
C PHE A 330 -10.07 -5.34 -7.25
N LEU A 331 -9.09 -6.09 -6.75
CA LEU A 331 -9.03 -6.51 -5.35
C LEU A 331 -7.61 -6.53 -4.85
N GLU A 332 -7.40 -5.94 -3.68
CA GLU A 332 -6.17 -6.03 -2.89
C GLU A 332 -6.48 -6.57 -1.49
N TYR A 333 -5.69 -7.54 -1.05
CA TYR A 333 -5.58 -7.97 0.34
C TYR A 333 -4.11 -8.07 0.69
N VAL A 334 -3.65 -7.33 1.69
CA VAL A 334 -2.30 -7.46 2.23
C VAL A 334 -2.39 -7.34 3.74
N ALA A 335 -2.44 -8.47 4.43
CA ALA A 335 -2.59 -8.51 5.88
C ALA A 335 -2.02 -9.81 6.46
N ARG A 336 -1.80 -9.79 7.78
CA ARG A 336 -1.43 -10.97 8.55
C ARG A 336 -2.42 -11.17 9.69
N PRO A 337 -3.48 -11.98 9.49
CA PRO A 337 -4.40 -12.35 10.56
C PRO A 337 -3.71 -13.21 11.63
N GLN A 338 -4.40 -13.48 12.73
CA GLN A 338 -3.88 -14.20 13.89
C GLN A 338 -3.38 -15.61 13.53
N THR A 339 -4.06 -16.27 12.59
CA THR A 339 -3.66 -17.61 12.10
C THR A 339 -3.63 -17.66 10.59
N ALA A 340 -2.77 -18.53 10.04
CA ALA A 340 -2.70 -18.73 8.59
C ALA A 340 -4.00 -19.32 8.02
N GLU A 341 -4.72 -20.10 8.80
CA GLU A 341 -6.01 -20.69 8.42
C GLU A 341 -7.07 -19.62 8.15
N ILE A 342 -7.08 -18.52 8.90
CA ILE A 342 -7.98 -17.38 8.64
C ILE A 342 -7.67 -16.80 7.25
N PHE A 343 -6.40 -16.57 6.96
CA PHE A 343 -5.97 -16.09 5.64
C PHE A 343 -6.37 -17.05 4.52
N PHE A 344 -6.15 -18.36 4.71
CA PHE A 344 -6.51 -19.37 3.71
C PHE A 344 -8.01 -19.41 3.42
N GLU A 345 -8.82 -19.29 4.46
CA GLU A 345 -10.27 -19.26 4.32
C GLU A 345 -10.75 -17.98 3.61
N GLU A 346 -10.15 -16.82 3.92
CA GLU A 346 -10.46 -15.54 3.28
C GLU A 346 -10.09 -15.56 1.79
N VAL A 347 -8.93 -16.09 1.44
CA VAL A 347 -8.50 -16.26 0.04
C VAL A 347 -9.46 -17.18 -0.71
N LEU A 348 -9.86 -18.30 -0.11
CA LEU A 348 -10.82 -19.23 -0.71
C LEU A 348 -12.16 -18.55 -0.95
N MET A 349 -12.69 -17.83 0.05
CA MET A 349 -13.96 -17.09 -0.10
C MET A 349 -13.91 -16.06 -1.23
N ALA A 350 -12.82 -15.31 -1.36
CA ALA A 350 -12.67 -14.35 -2.47
C ALA A 350 -12.71 -15.06 -3.83
N CYS A 351 -11.97 -16.17 -4.01
CA CYS A 351 -11.97 -16.95 -5.23
C CYS A 351 -13.37 -17.51 -5.57
N VAL A 352 -14.09 -18.01 -4.57
CA VAL A 352 -15.45 -18.56 -4.74
C VAL A 352 -16.44 -17.45 -5.10
N PHE A 353 -16.38 -16.31 -4.43
CA PHE A 353 -17.28 -15.16 -4.68
C PHE A 353 -17.17 -14.67 -6.13
N TYR A 354 -15.94 -14.47 -6.60
CA TYR A 354 -15.70 -14.03 -7.98
C TYR A 354 -15.80 -15.16 -9.01
N GLY A 355 -15.74 -16.42 -8.58
CA GLY A 355 -15.73 -17.57 -9.48
C GLY A 355 -14.49 -17.62 -10.39
N MET A 356 -13.37 -17.07 -9.95
CA MET A 356 -12.12 -16.92 -10.71
C MET A 356 -11.01 -17.83 -10.18
N PRO A 357 -10.10 -18.29 -11.06
CA PRO A 357 -8.95 -19.13 -10.66
C PRO A 357 -7.88 -18.30 -9.95
N ILE A 358 -6.93 -19.02 -9.31
CA ILE A 358 -5.84 -18.43 -8.55
C ILE A 358 -4.50 -19.08 -8.88
N LEU A 359 -3.46 -18.26 -9.06
CA LEU A 359 -2.07 -18.69 -9.13
C LEU A 359 -1.38 -18.41 -7.79
N ILE A 360 -0.93 -19.45 -7.13
CA ILE A 360 -0.37 -19.41 -5.77
C ILE A 360 1.12 -19.73 -5.85
N GLU A 361 1.95 -19.03 -5.08
CA GLU A 361 3.32 -19.42 -4.84
C GLU A 361 3.36 -20.77 -4.11
N ASN A 362 4.07 -21.77 -4.66
CA ASN A 362 4.07 -23.12 -4.11
C ASN A 362 5.26 -23.45 -3.19
N ASN A 363 6.15 -22.50 -2.94
CA ASN A 363 7.24 -22.65 -1.96
C ASN A 363 6.69 -22.89 -0.55
N LYS A 364 5.45 -22.46 -0.30
CA LYS A 364 4.69 -22.65 0.95
C LYS A 364 3.35 -23.29 0.62
N PRO A 365 3.27 -24.63 0.57
CA PRO A 365 2.16 -25.32 -0.07
C PRO A 365 0.89 -25.47 0.79
N ARG A 366 0.85 -25.01 2.04
CA ARG A 366 -0.31 -25.20 2.93
C ARG A 366 -1.61 -24.64 2.37
N LEU A 367 -1.57 -23.46 1.72
CA LEU A 367 -2.73 -22.89 1.07
C LEU A 367 -3.24 -23.77 -0.08
N LEU A 368 -2.35 -24.34 -0.90
CA LEU A 368 -2.72 -25.29 -1.97
C LEU A 368 -3.37 -26.55 -1.42
N TYR A 369 -2.85 -27.09 -0.30
CA TYR A 369 -3.48 -28.21 0.40
C TYR A 369 -4.85 -27.84 0.97
N HIS A 370 -5.02 -26.62 1.47
CA HIS A 370 -6.32 -26.13 1.95
C HIS A 370 -7.37 -26.16 0.83
N PHE A 371 -7.04 -25.64 -0.36
CA PHE A 371 -7.92 -25.71 -1.54
C PHE A 371 -8.21 -27.16 -1.96
N LYS A 372 -7.19 -28.01 -2.01
CA LYS A 372 -7.35 -29.42 -2.38
C LYS A 372 -8.27 -30.16 -1.40
N ASN A 373 -8.02 -30.04 -0.11
CA ASN A 373 -8.77 -30.76 0.94
C ASN A 373 -10.22 -30.30 1.05
N ARG A 374 -10.51 -29.05 0.63
CA ARG A 374 -11.86 -28.49 0.59
C ARG A 374 -12.58 -28.74 -0.74
N GLY A 375 -11.98 -29.49 -1.68
CA GLY A 375 -12.57 -29.78 -2.98
C GLY A 375 -12.48 -28.65 -4.02
N TYR A 376 -11.63 -27.62 -3.77
CA TYR A 376 -11.44 -26.47 -4.68
C TYR A 376 -10.12 -26.53 -5.47
N ARG A 377 -9.51 -27.72 -5.60
CA ARG A 377 -8.27 -27.87 -6.38
C ARG A 377 -8.39 -27.31 -7.80
N GLY A 378 -9.58 -27.36 -8.39
CA GLY A 378 -9.85 -26.86 -9.73
C GLY A 378 -9.67 -25.34 -9.88
N PHE A 379 -9.68 -24.56 -8.78
CA PHE A 379 -9.39 -23.15 -8.79
C PHE A 379 -7.89 -22.84 -8.88
N CYS A 380 -7.02 -23.77 -8.43
CA CYS A 380 -5.58 -23.53 -8.41
C CYS A 380 -4.98 -23.75 -9.81
N LEU A 381 -4.46 -22.68 -10.41
CA LEU A 381 -3.73 -22.74 -11.68
C LEU A 381 -2.39 -23.44 -11.51
N SER A 382 -1.95 -24.09 -12.58
CA SER A 382 -0.56 -24.55 -12.72
C SER A 382 0.27 -23.45 -13.38
N ARG A 383 1.60 -23.59 -13.32
CA ARG A 383 2.54 -22.63 -13.95
C ARG A 383 2.13 -22.28 -15.38
N PRO A 384 1.95 -20.98 -15.70
CA PRO A 384 1.55 -20.58 -17.04
C PRO A 384 2.67 -20.70 -18.09
N ASP A 385 3.94 -20.72 -17.67
CA ASP A 385 5.14 -20.76 -18.53
C ASP A 385 5.51 -22.16 -19.01
N LYS A 386 4.96 -23.22 -18.40
CA LYS A 386 5.26 -24.61 -18.78
C LYS A 386 4.06 -25.34 -19.36
N HIS A 387 4.33 -26.12 -20.41
CA HIS A 387 3.36 -27.06 -20.93
C HIS A 387 3.04 -28.15 -19.88
N SER A 388 1.80 -28.60 -19.80
CA SER A 388 1.30 -29.54 -18.78
C SER A 388 2.11 -30.86 -18.72
N SER A 389 2.68 -31.32 -19.83
CA SER A 389 3.54 -32.50 -19.89
C SER A 389 4.88 -32.34 -19.18
N LYS A 390 5.35 -31.10 -18.99
CA LYS A 390 6.64 -30.79 -18.33
C LYS A 390 6.51 -30.48 -16.83
N LEU A 391 5.29 -30.53 -16.29
CA LEU A 391 5.04 -30.31 -14.88
C LEU A 391 5.43 -31.52 -14.04
N SER A 392 6.01 -31.30 -12.86
CA SER A 392 6.25 -32.35 -11.87
C SER A 392 4.94 -32.98 -11.39
N LYS A 393 5.00 -34.15 -10.75
CA LYS A 393 3.82 -34.80 -10.17
C LYS A 393 3.13 -33.86 -9.16
N THR A 394 3.88 -33.24 -8.27
CA THR A 394 3.38 -32.33 -7.24
C THR A 394 2.71 -31.10 -7.86
N GLU A 395 3.33 -30.48 -8.88
CA GLU A 395 2.74 -29.33 -9.60
C GLU A 395 1.42 -29.71 -10.30
N ARG A 396 1.31 -30.92 -10.83
CA ARG A 396 0.04 -31.42 -11.41
C ARG A 396 -1.03 -31.66 -10.36
N GLU A 397 -0.65 -32.21 -9.20
CA GLU A 397 -1.59 -32.53 -8.13
C GLU A 397 -2.09 -31.31 -7.36
N LEU A 398 -1.22 -30.34 -7.08
CA LEU A 398 -1.52 -29.18 -6.25
C LEU A 398 -1.73 -27.90 -7.05
N GLY A 399 -1.00 -27.71 -8.15
CA GLY A 399 -0.89 -26.45 -8.87
C GLY A 399 0.17 -25.53 -8.27
N GLY A 400 0.02 -24.24 -8.56
CA GLY A 400 0.94 -23.20 -8.11
C GLY A 400 2.18 -23.05 -8.98
N ILE A 401 3.04 -22.11 -8.60
CA ILE A 401 4.29 -21.78 -9.29
C ILE A 401 5.44 -21.67 -8.28
N PRO A 402 6.62 -22.30 -8.53
CA PRO A 402 7.78 -22.11 -7.67
C PRO A 402 8.42 -20.75 -7.97
N ASN A 403 8.56 -19.90 -6.95
CA ASN A 403 9.15 -18.57 -7.07
C ASN A 403 10.65 -18.55 -6.71
N SER A 404 11.28 -19.73 -6.62
CA SER A 404 12.69 -19.89 -6.25
C SER A 404 13.63 -19.94 -7.46
N SER A 405 13.14 -20.27 -8.65
CA SER A 405 13.98 -20.33 -9.87
C SER A 405 14.19 -18.94 -10.46
N GLU A 406 15.39 -18.67 -10.96
CA GLU A 406 15.78 -17.40 -11.58
C GLU A 406 14.85 -17.05 -12.76
N ASP A 407 14.54 -18.01 -13.63
CA ASP A 407 13.64 -17.81 -14.77
C ASP A 407 12.25 -17.31 -14.35
N VAL A 408 11.70 -17.86 -13.24
CA VAL A 408 10.39 -17.42 -12.73
C VAL A 408 10.48 -16.04 -12.12
N ARG A 409 11.56 -15.71 -11.42
CA ARG A 409 11.79 -14.39 -10.85
C ARG A 409 11.88 -13.33 -11.94
N GLN A 410 12.64 -13.60 -12.99
CA GLN A 410 12.78 -12.70 -14.14
C GLN A 410 11.44 -12.53 -14.87
N SER A 411 10.73 -13.63 -15.15
CA SER A 411 9.40 -13.59 -15.77
C SER A 411 8.40 -12.79 -14.96
N HIS A 412 8.44 -12.92 -13.62
CA HIS A 412 7.61 -12.19 -12.70
C HIS A 412 7.91 -10.67 -12.74
N ALA A 413 9.19 -10.27 -12.65
CA ALA A 413 9.59 -8.87 -12.72
C ALA A 413 9.22 -8.26 -14.09
N SER A 414 9.53 -8.95 -15.19
CA SER A 414 9.17 -8.51 -16.53
C SER A 414 7.66 -8.39 -16.76
N ALA A 415 6.86 -9.23 -16.09
CA ALA A 415 5.39 -9.14 -16.17
C ALA A 415 4.87 -7.86 -15.50
N ILE A 416 5.42 -7.50 -14.35
CA ILE A 416 5.07 -6.24 -13.66
C ILE A 416 5.53 -5.04 -14.49
N GLU A 417 6.77 -5.05 -14.98
CA GLU A 417 7.34 -3.98 -15.81
C GLU A 417 6.46 -3.73 -17.06
N ALA A 418 6.14 -4.79 -17.81
CA ALA A 418 5.29 -4.69 -18.98
C ALA A 418 3.88 -4.15 -18.65
N TYR A 419 3.33 -4.53 -17.50
CA TYR A 419 2.04 -4.01 -17.04
C TYR A 419 2.12 -2.52 -16.69
N ILE A 420 3.15 -2.09 -15.96
CA ILE A 420 3.38 -0.69 -15.63
C ILE A 420 3.51 0.14 -16.90
N GLU A 421 4.35 -0.30 -17.85
CA GLU A 421 4.56 0.45 -19.07
C GLU A 421 3.30 0.61 -19.92
N LYS A 422 2.39 -0.35 -19.86
CA LYS A 422 1.19 -0.35 -20.71
C LYS A 422 -0.05 0.24 -20.04
N TYR A 423 -0.22 0.05 -18.74
CA TYR A 423 -1.50 0.30 -18.07
C TYR A 423 -1.41 1.21 -16.84
N VAL A 424 -0.22 1.61 -16.40
CA VAL A 424 -0.02 2.44 -15.21
C VAL A 424 0.48 3.82 -15.62
N GLY A 425 0.01 4.86 -14.91
CA GLY A 425 0.41 6.24 -15.13
C GLY A 425 -0.45 6.96 -16.16
N TYR A 426 -0.46 8.28 -16.01
CA TYR A 426 -1.16 9.21 -16.89
C TYR A 426 -0.23 9.58 -18.05
N ASP A 427 -0.70 9.53 -19.28
CA ASP A 427 0.07 10.06 -20.40
C ASP A 427 -0.02 11.59 -20.39
N SER A 428 1.11 12.24 -20.11
CA SER A 428 1.22 13.70 -20.03
C SER A 428 1.07 14.40 -21.40
N THR A 429 0.95 13.66 -22.50
CA THR A 429 0.79 14.24 -23.83
C THR A 429 -0.62 14.77 -24.09
N GLY A 430 -1.56 14.56 -23.17
CA GLY A 430 -2.95 15.01 -23.32
C GLY A 430 -3.73 14.31 -24.42
N GLU A 431 -3.13 13.38 -25.13
CA GLU A 431 -3.84 12.45 -25.96
C GLU A 431 -4.53 11.47 -25.01
N TYR A 432 -5.85 11.58 -24.96
CA TYR A 432 -6.69 10.61 -24.26
C TYR A 432 -6.35 9.22 -24.82
N ARG A 433 -5.60 8.45 -24.04
CA ARG A 433 -5.82 7.01 -24.10
C ARG A 433 -7.29 6.85 -23.76
N ASP A 434 -8.01 5.99 -24.48
CA ASP A 434 -9.40 5.71 -24.20
C ASP A 434 -9.63 5.74 -22.70
N SER A 435 -10.69 6.41 -22.25
CA SER A 435 -11.01 6.66 -20.84
C SER A 435 -10.93 5.42 -19.94
N ASP A 436 -10.90 4.24 -20.54
CA ASP A 436 -10.82 2.92 -19.92
C ASP A 436 -9.38 2.48 -19.57
N GLN A 437 -8.36 3.28 -19.85
CA GLN A 437 -6.94 2.90 -19.66
C GLN A 437 -6.20 3.74 -18.60
N ILE A 438 -6.84 4.74 -18.05
CA ILE A 438 -6.24 5.59 -17.03
C ILE A 438 -6.48 4.93 -15.67
N GLY A 439 -5.40 4.45 -15.05
CA GLY A 439 -5.48 4.04 -13.68
C GLY A 439 -5.90 2.60 -13.44
N ASN A 440 -5.38 1.66 -14.21
CA ASN A 440 -5.69 0.24 -14.02
C ASN A 440 -5.15 -0.40 -12.72
N MET A 441 -4.42 0.39 -11.90
CA MET A 441 -3.95 -0.01 -10.58
C MET A 441 -4.46 0.97 -9.51
N PRO A 442 -5.63 0.73 -8.92
CA PRO A 442 -6.23 1.64 -7.95
C PRO A 442 -5.63 1.54 -6.55
N PHE A 443 -4.72 0.60 -6.29
CA PHE A 443 -4.20 0.30 -4.97
C PHE A 443 -2.85 0.99 -4.72
N THR A 444 -2.89 2.14 -4.06
CA THR A 444 -1.70 2.94 -3.72
C THR A 444 -0.67 2.16 -2.89
N ARG A 445 -1.10 1.21 -2.06
CA ARG A 445 -0.19 0.34 -1.31
C ARG A 445 0.67 -0.52 -2.23
N THR A 446 0.07 -1.17 -3.22
CA THR A 446 0.79 -2.00 -4.19
C THR A 446 1.71 -1.17 -5.08
N LEU A 447 1.28 0.04 -5.51
CA LEU A 447 2.13 0.97 -6.24
C LEU A 447 3.38 1.37 -5.44
N ASN A 448 3.22 1.68 -4.15
CA ASN A 448 4.35 1.96 -3.26
C ASN A 448 5.27 0.75 -3.04
N ASP A 449 4.73 -0.46 -3.10
CA ASP A 449 5.51 -1.69 -3.00
C ASP A 449 6.32 -1.91 -4.30
N TRP A 450 5.71 -1.69 -5.47
CA TRP A 450 6.40 -1.71 -6.76
C TRP A 450 7.50 -0.63 -6.86
N ALA A 451 7.25 0.57 -6.36
CA ALA A 451 8.24 1.66 -6.36
C ALA A 451 9.54 1.29 -5.66
N ARG A 452 9.47 0.42 -4.66
CA ARG A 452 10.61 -0.01 -3.83
C ARG A 452 11.09 -1.43 -4.14
N PHE A 453 10.46 -2.11 -5.10
CA PHE A 453 10.74 -3.51 -5.39
C PHE A 453 12.21 -3.72 -5.71
N ASN A 454 12.84 -4.62 -4.97
CA ASN A 454 14.21 -5.05 -5.17
C ASN A 454 14.23 -6.52 -5.56
N TYR A 455 14.90 -6.81 -6.67
CA TYR A 455 15.02 -8.14 -7.22
C TYR A 455 15.75 -9.13 -6.29
N ASP A 456 16.75 -8.62 -5.55
CA ASP A 456 17.60 -9.45 -4.68
C ASP A 456 16.95 -9.73 -3.31
N ASP A 457 16.13 -8.82 -2.77
CA ASP A 457 15.46 -8.97 -1.47
C ASP A 457 13.93 -8.97 -1.59
N ARG A 458 13.41 -10.00 -2.24
CA ARG A 458 11.97 -10.14 -2.54
C ARG A 458 11.09 -10.42 -1.34
N THR A 459 11.67 -10.83 -0.23
CA THR A 459 10.93 -11.30 0.96
C THR A 459 10.15 -10.19 1.69
N LYS A 460 10.37 -8.95 1.31
CA LYS A 460 9.72 -7.77 1.89
C LYS A 460 8.57 -7.21 1.03
N PHE A 461 8.34 -7.79 -0.15
CA PHE A 461 7.46 -7.24 -1.18
C PHE A 461 6.27 -8.14 -1.48
N ASP A 462 5.51 -8.49 -0.44
CA ASP A 462 4.37 -9.43 -0.52
C ASP A 462 3.32 -8.97 -1.55
N ALA A 463 3.04 -7.65 -1.64
CA ALA A 463 2.10 -7.09 -2.60
C ALA A 463 2.63 -7.18 -4.05
N SER A 464 3.93 -6.95 -4.27
CA SER A 464 4.55 -7.10 -5.58
C SER A 464 4.53 -8.56 -6.05
N ILE A 465 4.80 -9.51 -5.14
CA ILE A 465 4.77 -10.93 -5.48
C ILE A 465 3.36 -11.35 -5.91
N SER A 466 2.36 -11.05 -5.11
CA SER A 466 0.98 -11.46 -5.40
C SER A 466 0.40 -10.77 -6.65
N SER A 467 0.66 -9.48 -6.85
CA SER A 467 0.21 -8.75 -8.04
C SER A 467 0.88 -9.26 -9.31
N GLY A 468 2.20 -9.51 -9.28
CA GLY A 468 2.91 -10.12 -10.41
C GLY A 468 2.39 -11.51 -10.77
N LEU A 469 2.04 -12.33 -9.78
CA LEU A 469 1.40 -13.62 -10.02
C LEU A 469 0.01 -13.49 -10.66
N ALA A 470 -0.77 -12.46 -10.31
CA ALA A 470 -2.06 -12.18 -10.96
C ALA A 470 -1.87 -11.79 -12.44
N ILE A 471 -0.86 -10.95 -12.74
CA ILE A 471 -0.51 -10.60 -14.13
C ILE A 471 -0.10 -11.85 -14.90
N MET A 472 0.81 -12.67 -14.36
CA MET A 472 1.27 -13.92 -15.00
C MET A 472 0.13 -14.91 -15.25
N ALA A 473 -0.81 -15.01 -14.30
CA ALA A 473 -1.99 -15.86 -14.45
C ALA A 473 -2.87 -15.44 -15.63
N ASN A 474 -2.93 -14.13 -15.89
CA ASN A 474 -3.74 -13.56 -16.98
C ASN A 474 -3.07 -13.63 -18.36
N GLN A 475 -1.74 -13.66 -18.45
CA GLN A 475 -1.01 -13.63 -19.73
C GLN A 475 -1.31 -14.81 -20.68
N LYS A 476 -1.60 -15.99 -20.13
CA LYS A 476 -1.77 -17.22 -20.90
C LYS A 476 -3.15 -17.44 -21.51
N HIS A 477 -4.14 -16.66 -21.07
CA HIS A 477 -5.54 -16.88 -21.47
C HIS A 477 -6.10 -15.68 -22.24
N LEU A 478 -5.39 -15.28 -23.30
CA LEU A 478 -5.99 -14.50 -24.35
C LEU A 478 -7.09 -15.37 -24.99
N TYR A 479 -8.34 -14.99 -24.71
CA TYR A 479 -9.56 -15.48 -25.33
C TYR A 479 -9.47 -16.89 -25.93
N VAL A 480 -9.79 -17.90 -25.16
CA VAL A 480 -10.19 -19.20 -25.73
C VAL A 480 -11.69 -19.08 -25.98
N PRO A 481 -12.12 -18.98 -27.27
CA PRO A 481 -13.53 -18.99 -27.56
C PRO A 481 -14.13 -20.25 -26.91
N GLU A 482 -15.24 -20.08 -26.20
CA GLU A 482 -16.00 -21.24 -25.75
C GLU A 482 -16.21 -22.12 -26.97
N LYS A 483 -15.58 -23.31 -26.97
CA LYS A 483 -15.99 -24.34 -27.88
C LYS A 483 -17.41 -24.67 -27.43
N LYS A 484 -18.40 -24.00 -28.03
CA LYS A 484 -19.73 -24.56 -28.10
C LYS A 484 -19.50 -25.92 -28.80
N GLU A 485 -19.44 -26.98 -27.99
CA GLU A 485 -19.64 -28.30 -28.52
C GLU A 485 -21.04 -28.30 -29.11
N SER A 486 -21.15 -27.85 -30.33
CA SER A 486 -22.29 -28.21 -31.16
C SER A 486 -22.17 -29.72 -31.29
N LYS A 487 -22.85 -30.42 -30.44
CA LYS A 487 -23.21 -31.83 -30.71
C LYS A 487 -24.18 -31.78 -31.88
N ILE A 488 -23.70 -31.41 -33.07
CA ILE A 488 -24.34 -31.77 -34.31
C ILE A 488 -24.00 -33.23 -34.45
N SER A 489 -24.81 -34.08 -33.82
CA SER A 489 -24.85 -35.49 -34.20
C SER A 489 -25.46 -35.50 -35.61
N ILE A 490 -24.61 -35.41 -36.61
CA ILE A 490 -25.02 -35.73 -37.99
C ILE A 490 -25.28 -37.21 -37.99
N LYS A 491 -26.52 -37.61 -37.79
CA LYS A 491 -26.94 -38.98 -38.02
C LYS A 491 -27.00 -39.17 -39.54
N PHE A 492 -25.94 -39.79 -40.08
CA PHE A 492 -25.99 -40.26 -41.46
C PHE A 492 -27.02 -41.40 -41.54
N ALA A 493 -28.08 -41.22 -42.36
CA ALA A 493 -28.96 -42.31 -42.71
C ALA A 493 -28.16 -43.35 -43.48
N ARG A 494 -27.97 -44.55 -42.91
CA ARG A 494 -27.43 -45.69 -43.63
C ARG A 494 -28.60 -46.38 -44.31
N TYR A 495 -28.54 -46.42 -45.63
CA TYR A 495 -29.45 -47.26 -46.41
C TYR A 495 -28.89 -48.66 -46.52
N SER A 496 -29.67 -49.66 -46.18
CA SER A 496 -29.32 -51.06 -46.41
C SER A 496 -29.90 -51.52 -47.74
N ASN A 497 -29.03 -52.00 -48.63
CA ASN A 497 -29.39 -52.50 -49.93
C ASN A 497 -29.87 -53.97 -49.86
N LYS A 498 -30.67 -54.37 -48.90
CA LYS A 498 -31.27 -55.70 -48.85
C LYS A 498 -32.78 -55.58 -49.16
N GLY A 499 -33.13 -55.84 -50.42
CA GLY A 499 -34.52 -55.94 -50.83
C GLY A 499 -35.22 -54.59 -51.18
N HIS A 500 -36.39 -54.69 -51.74
CA HIS A 500 -37.17 -53.56 -52.27
C HIS A 500 -37.74 -52.57 -51.24
N ASN A 501 -37.36 -52.66 -49.96
CA ASN A 501 -37.77 -51.73 -48.94
C ASN A 501 -36.56 -51.07 -48.27
N SER A 502 -36.39 -49.76 -48.45
CA SER A 502 -35.39 -48.97 -47.71
C SER A 502 -35.95 -48.61 -46.34
N GLU A 503 -35.46 -49.24 -45.27
CA GLU A 503 -35.74 -48.81 -43.90
C GLU A 503 -34.62 -47.89 -43.40
N LEU A 504 -35.05 -46.76 -42.82
CA LEU A 504 -34.16 -45.86 -42.07
C LEU A 504 -33.80 -46.58 -40.76
N ILE A 505 -32.54 -47.00 -40.64
CA ILE A 505 -31.98 -47.51 -39.37
C ILE A 505 -31.49 -46.30 -38.57
N GLN A 506 -32.16 -46.05 -37.46
CA GLN A 506 -31.76 -45.02 -36.49
C GLN A 506 -30.46 -45.38 -35.75
#